data_92e2943d1efef5c358e6ec8fdc7f6de4
#
_entry.id   92e2943d1efef5c358e6ec8fdc7f6de4
#
_cell.length_a   1.000
_cell.length_b   1.000
_cell.length_c   1.000
_cell.angle_alpha   90.00
_cell.angle_beta   90.00
_cell.angle_gamma   90.00
#
_symmetry.space_group_name_H-M   'P 1'
#
loop_
_entity.id
_entity.type
_entity.pdbx_description
1 polymer ?
#
loop_
_entity_poly.entity_id
_entity_poly.type
_entity_poly.pdbx_seq_one_letter_code
_entity_poly.pdbx_strand_id
1 'polypeptide(L)'
;MNAKQKTETCIEWIKDYFEDNPDGKAIIGISGGKDSTIAAALCVEALGADRVIGVLMPNGQQNDIYDSFEVCSVLGIDYLIINIGNTYDTLCDAIDQNLYHRVTVENYAEKNPMIKTNLPARLRMATLYAVAALYPNSRVVNTCNRSEDYIGYSTKYGDAAGDFSPLGNLTVREVLEIGDELGLPEYFVHKTPSDGMCGKSDEENIGFTYKELDDYILGTGPVSDTVVNRIIDMHNASRHKFLPIPTYDPHIYEWWELKQSKGCRGLRAKSGIIMDDCATGGIINPREFPPMPNEYTMPSPSGTVEINLKKELEMKGIIDGIENELWKSMMCKEIGGKV
;
A
#
# COMPACT_ATOMS: atom_id res chain seq x y z
N MET A 1 17.17 19.58 -4.65
CA MET A 1 16.47 19.61 -5.96
C MET A 1 15.34 20.63 -5.86
N ASN A 2 15.12 21.43 -6.91
CA ASN A 2 13.94 22.30 -7.00
C ASN A 2 12.71 21.47 -7.49
N ALA A 3 11.50 22.09 -7.51
CA ALA A 3 10.26 21.43 -7.91
C ALA A 3 10.36 20.79 -9.30
N LYS A 4 10.84 21.54 -10.29
CA LYS A 4 11.03 21.06 -11.66
C LYS A 4 11.91 19.81 -11.74
N GLN A 5 13.06 19.83 -11.06
CA GLN A 5 13.97 18.69 -11.04
C GLN A 5 13.34 17.46 -10.35
N LYS A 6 12.58 17.67 -9.26
CA LYS A 6 11.85 16.58 -8.60
C LYS A 6 10.81 15.97 -9.53
N THR A 7 10.05 16.81 -10.24
CA THR A 7 9.03 16.37 -11.20
C THR A 7 9.66 15.55 -12.33
N GLU A 8 10.68 16.12 -13.00
CA GLU A 8 11.38 15.44 -14.10
C GLU A 8 11.99 14.10 -13.68
N THR A 9 12.67 14.05 -12.53
CA THR A 9 13.28 12.81 -12.05
C THR A 9 12.26 11.79 -11.58
N CYS A 10 11.10 12.21 -11.05
CA CYS A 10 10.01 11.29 -10.70
C CYS A 10 9.38 10.68 -11.96
N ILE A 11 9.15 11.48 -12.99
CA ILE A 11 8.64 11.02 -14.30
C ILE A 11 9.60 9.99 -14.91
N GLU A 12 10.91 10.29 -14.96
CA GLU A 12 11.91 9.34 -15.45
C GLU A 12 11.92 8.04 -14.63
N TRP A 13 11.87 8.13 -13.30
CA TRP A 13 11.82 6.97 -12.42
C TRP A 13 10.58 6.09 -12.68
N ILE A 14 9.42 6.68 -12.99
CA ILE A 14 8.22 5.91 -13.37
C ILE A 14 8.43 5.22 -14.71
N LYS A 15 9.04 5.90 -15.70
CA LYS A 15 9.38 5.29 -17.02
C LYS A 15 10.30 4.09 -16.84
N ASP A 16 11.38 4.25 -16.07
CA ASP A 16 12.34 3.17 -15.78
C ASP A 16 11.66 1.99 -15.08
N TYR A 17 10.73 2.25 -14.14
CA TYR A 17 9.98 1.21 -13.45
C TYR A 17 9.11 0.37 -14.39
N PHE A 18 8.64 0.95 -15.50
CA PHE A 18 7.83 0.27 -16.51
C PHE A 18 8.64 -0.15 -17.76
N GLU A 19 9.96 -0.02 -17.77
CA GLU A 19 10.80 -0.33 -18.93
C GLU A 19 10.61 -1.78 -19.41
N ASP A 20 10.61 -2.74 -18.50
CA ASP A 20 10.39 -4.17 -18.78
C ASP A 20 8.92 -4.53 -19.05
N ASN A 21 8.00 -3.57 -18.92
CA ASN A 21 6.55 -3.77 -19.04
C ASN A 21 5.92 -2.67 -19.92
N PRO A 22 6.27 -2.57 -21.20
CA PRO A 22 5.85 -1.47 -22.08
C PRO A 22 4.33 -1.39 -22.29
N ASP A 23 3.61 -2.52 -22.17
CA ASP A 23 2.15 -2.59 -22.28
C ASP A 23 1.43 -2.53 -20.92
N GLY A 24 2.20 -2.53 -19.82
CA GLY A 24 1.66 -2.48 -18.47
C GLY A 24 0.95 -1.15 -18.18
N LYS A 25 -0.12 -1.19 -17.40
CA LYS A 25 -0.89 0.00 -17.01
C LYS A 25 -0.67 0.34 -15.54
N ALA A 26 -0.70 1.62 -15.22
CA ALA A 26 -0.77 2.14 -13.87
C ALA A 26 -2.24 2.16 -13.42
N ILE A 27 -2.60 1.38 -12.41
CA ILE A 27 -3.96 1.34 -11.84
C ILE A 27 -3.96 2.17 -10.58
N ILE A 28 -4.78 3.21 -10.55
CA ILE A 28 -4.74 4.19 -9.47
C ILE A 28 -6.13 4.49 -8.91
N GLY A 29 -6.25 4.51 -7.58
CA GLY A 29 -7.46 4.98 -6.90
C GLY A 29 -7.54 6.50 -6.96
N ILE A 30 -8.61 7.03 -7.58
CA ILE A 30 -8.83 8.47 -7.68
C ILE A 30 -9.85 8.90 -6.61
N SER A 31 -9.36 9.59 -5.59
CA SER A 31 -10.20 10.10 -4.49
C SER A 31 -10.70 11.53 -4.72
N GLY A 32 -10.17 12.23 -5.71
CA GLY A 32 -10.38 13.68 -5.90
C GLY A 32 -9.54 14.54 -4.93
N GLY A 33 -8.65 13.93 -4.14
CA GLY A 33 -7.69 14.62 -3.30
C GLY A 33 -6.36 14.88 -4.02
N LYS A 34 -5.55 15.80 -3.49
CA LYS A 34 -4.27 16.26 -4.08
C LYS A 34 -3.31 15.12 -4.43
N ASP A 35 -3.12 14.17 -3.50
CA ASP A 35 -2.10 13.13 -3.65
C ASP A 35 -2.44 12.17 -4.79
N SER A 36 -3.68 11.67 -4.84
CA SER A 36 -4.13 10.81 -5.93
C SER A 36 -4.11 11.52 -7.29
N THR A 37 -4.42 12.81 -7.32
CA THR A 37 -4.41 13.62 -8.53
C THR A 37 -2.99 13.83 -9.05
N ILE A 38 -2.05 14.21 -8.18
CA ILE A 38 -0.66 14.47 -8.54
C ILE A 38 0.05 13.16 -8.94
N ALA A 39 -0.20 12.05 -8.20
CA ALA A 39 0.33 10.74 -8.58
C ALA A 39 -0.19 10.28 -9.95
N ALA A 40 -1.48 10.48 -10.23
CA ALA A 40 -2.05 10.18 -11.54
C ALA A 40 -1.43 11.02 -12.65
N ALA A 41 -1.27 12.33 -12.44
CA ALA A 41 -0.66 13.24 -13.41
C ALA A 41 0.80 12.85 -13.71
N LEU A 42 1.60 12.51 -12.69
CA LEU A 42 2.96 11.99 -12.88
C LEU A 42 2.98 10.69 -13.72
N CYS A 43 2.03 9.79 -13.49
CA CYS A 43 1.89 8.58 -14.28
C CYS A 43 1.50 8.90 -15.74
N VAL A 44 0.61 9.88 -15.97
CA VAL A 44 0.21 10.31 -17.32
C VAL A 44 1.40 10.93 -18.06
N GLU A 45 2.17 11.78 -17.43
CA GLU A 45 3.39 12.37 -18.01
C GLU A 45 4.47 11.31 -18.33
N ALA A 46 4.54 10.26 -17.53
CA ALA A 46 5.51 9.20 -17.74
C ALA A 46 5.08 8.18 -18.81
N LEU A 47 3.83 7.77 -18.81
CA LEU A 47 3.34 6.59 -19.54
C LEU A 47 2.39 6.94 -20.71
N GLY A 48 1.78 8.12 -20.67
CA GLY A 48 0.64 8.50 -21.50
C GLY A 48 -0.70 8.13 -20.85
N ALA A 49 -1.74 8.89 -21.17
CA ALA A 49 -3.07 8.75 -20.55
C ALA A 49 -3.72 7.36 -20.82
N ASP A 50 -3.45 6.75 -21.97
CA ASP A 50 -3.94 5.43 -22.37
C ASP A 50 -3.38 4.27 -21.51
N ARG A 51 -2.30 4.51 -20.77
CA ARG A 51 -1.70 3.55 -19.85
C ARG A 51 -2.00 3.82 -18.39
N VAL A 52 -2.88 4.78 -18.07
CA VAL A 52 -3.32 5.07 -16.71
C VAL A 52 -4.82 4.79 -16.59
N ILE A 53 -5.21 3.97 -15.62
CA ILE A 53 -6.62 3.65 -15.36
C ILE A 53 -6.99 4.15 -13.97
N GLY A 54 -7.92 5.11 -13.92
CA GLY A 54 -8.51 5.59 -12.68
C GLY A 54 -9.55 4.60 -12.13
N VAL A 55 -9.56 4.39 -10.81
CA VAL A 55 -10.61 3.60 -10.16
C VAL A 55 -11.25 4.44 -9.07
N LEU A 56 -12.51 4.79 -9.28
CA LEU A 56 -13.32 5.55 -8.36
C LEU A 56 -14.10 4.58 -7.47
N MET A 57 -13.84 4.61 -6.17
CA MET A 57 -14.35 3.61 -5.22
C MET A 57 -15.14 4.25 -4.09
N PRO A 58 -16.34 4.81 -4.37
CA PRO A 58 -17.20 5.34 -3.33
C PRO A 58 -17.62 4.23 -2.35
N ASN A 59 -17.77 4.57 -1.08
CA ASN A 59 -18.33 3.70 -0.06
C ASN A 59 -19.79 4.13 0.21
N GLY A 60 -20.72 3.56 -0.53
CA GLY A 60 -22.12 4.01 -0.52
C GLY A 60 -22.28 5.31 -1.31
N GLN A 61 -22.99 6.26 -0.71
CA GLN A 61 -23.25 7.58 -1.31
C GLN A 61 -22.10 8.54 -0.92
N GLN A 62 -21.40 9.08 -1.91
CA GLN A 62 -20.28 10.01 -1.72
C GLN A 62 -20.57 11.31 -2.44
N ASN A 63 -20.64 12.43 -1.69
CA ASN A 63 -21.07 13.73 -2.22
C ASN A 63 -20.00 14.39 -3.11
N ASP A 64 -18.73 14.10 -2.87
CA ASP A 64 -17.56 14.67 -3.55
C ASP A 64 -17.01 13.77 -4.68
N ILE A 65 -17.75 12.75 -5.10
CA ILE A 65 -17.35 11.85 -6.21
C ILE A 65 -17.09 12.62 -7.52
N TYR A 66 -17.73 13.78 -7.68
CA TYR A 66 -17.55 14.64 -8.85
C TYR A 66 -16.12 15.15 -9.02
N ASP A 67 -15.40 15.38 -7.91
CA ASP A 67 -13.99 15.78 -7.95
C ASP A 67 -13.14 14.70 -8.59
N SER A 68 -13.43 13.41 -8.27
CA SER A 68 -12.74 12.27 -8.88
C SER A 68 -13.02 12.16 -10.38
N PHE A 69 -14.24 12.42 -10.83
CA PHE A 69 -14.58 12.47 -12.26
C PHE A 69 -13.84 13.60 -12.96
N GLU A 70 -13.80 14.76 -12.35
CA GLU A 70 -13.14 15.94 -12.92
C GLU A 70 -11.63 15.70 -13.07
N VAL A 71 -10.98 15.07 -12.10
CA VAL A 71 -9.57 14.64 -12.20
C VAL A 71 -9.37 13.74 -13.43
N CYS A 72 -10.19 12.69 -13.59
CA CYS A 72 -10.07 11.79 -14.74
C CYS A 72 -10.28 12.52 -16.08
N SER A 73 -11.23 13.45 -16.12
CA SER A 73 -11.53 14.26 -17.30
C SER A 73 -10.37 15.19 -17.67
N VAL A 74 -9.79 15.88 -16.69
CA VAL A 74 -8.67 16.82 -16.89
C VAL A 74 -7.42 16.07 -17.34
N LEU A 75 -7.14 14.90 -16.77
CA LEU A 75 -6.00 14.07 -17.13
C LEU A 75 -6.22 13.25 -18.40
N GLY A 76 -7.45 13.18 -18.93
CA GLY A 76 -7.81 12.41 -20.13
C GLY A 76 -7.64 10.91 -19.95
N ILE A 77 -7.77 10.38 -18.72
CA ILE A 77 -7.60 8.95 -18.43
C ILE A 77 -8.93 8.20 -18.44
N ASP A 78 -8.89 6.94 -18.84
CA ASP A 78 -10.02 6.02 -18.67
C ASP A 78 -10.22 5.70 -17.19
N TYR A 79 -11.48 5.43 -16.79
CA TYR A 79 -11.78 5.11 -15.41
C TYR A 79 -12.90 4.08 -15.23
N LEU A 80 -12.89 3.43 -14.07
CA LEU A 80 -13.93 2.52 -13.61
C LEU A 80 -14.56 3.08 -12.32
N ILE A 81 -15.87 2.85 -12.16
CA ILE A 81 -16.58 3.19 -10.93
C ILE A 81 -16.99 1.89 -10.24
N ILE A 82 -16.44 1.65 -9.05
CA ILE A 82 -16.71 0.44 -8.28
C ILE A 82 -17.12 0.84 -6.88
N ASN A 83 -18.43 0.87 -6.61
CA ASN A 83 -18.95 1.19 -5.28
C ASN A 83 -18.69 0.02 -4.32
N ILE A 84 -17.89 0.26 -3.29
CA ILE A 84 -17.52 -0.76 -2.29
C ILE A 84 -18.54 -0.89 -1.15
N GLY A 85 -19.58 -0.04 -1.10
CA GLY A 85 -20.54 0.04 0.00
C GLY A 85 -21.22 -1.29 0.31
N ASN A 86 -21.80 -1.93 -0.72
CA ASN A 86 -22.46 -3.22 -0.51
C ASN A 86 -21.51 -4.30 0.03
N THR A 87 -20.26 -4.29 -0.42
CA THR A 87 -19.22 -5.22 0.08
C THR A 87 -18.86 -4.90 1.53
N TYR A 88 -18.76 -3.63 1.86
CA TYR A 88 -18.52 -3.16 3.23
C TYR A 88 -19.64 -3.61 4.16
N ASP A 89 -20.89 -3.33 3.80
CA ASP A 89 -22.07 -3.69 4.60
C ASP A 89 -22.17 -5.21 4.79
N THR A 90 -22.05 -5.97 3.70
CA THR A 90 -22.12 -7.45 3.74
C THR A 90 -21.05 -8.04 4.66
N LEU A 91 -19.82 -7.48 4.62
CA LEU A 91 -18.74 -7.98 5.49
C LEU A 91 -18.97 -7.59 6.95
N CYS A 92 -19.47 -6.39 7.23
CA CYS A 92 -19.87 -5.99 8.58
C CYS A 92 -20.97 -6.90 9.15
N ASP A 93 -22.01 -7.17 8.35
CA ASP A 93 -23.11 -8.08 8.74
C ASP A 93 -22.60 -9.50 9.03
N ALA A 94 -21.72 -10.02 8.19
CA ALA A 94 -21.11 -11.33 8.39
C ALA A 94 -20.28 -11.41 9.68
N ILE A 95 -19.55 -10.34 10.02
CA ILE A 95 -18.80 -10.22 11.28
C ILE A 95 -19.78 -10.21 12.46
N ASP A 96 -20.82 -9.38 12.40
CA ASP A 96 -21.80 -9.23 13.49
C ASP A 96 -22.58 -10.53 13.75
N GLN A 97 -23.00 -11.22 12.70
CA GLN A 97 -23.66 -12.53 12.82
C GLN A 97 -22.80 -13.55 13.57
N ASN A 98 -21.49 -13.53 13.38
CA ASN A 98 -20.57 -14.45 14.04
C ASN A 98 -20.14 -13.99 15.45
N LEU A 99 -20.34 -12.71 15.76
CA LEU A 99 -20.09 -12.15 17.10
C LEU A 99 -21.31 -12.20 18.02
N TYR A 100 -22.50 -12.53 17.52
CA TYR A 100 -23.77 -12.50 18.24
C TYR A 100 -23.74 -13.15 19.64
N HIS A 101 -22.95 -14.21 19.81
CA HIS A 101 -22.80 -14.91 21.11
C HIS A 101 -21.70 -14.29 22.02
N ARG A 102 -20.94 -13.31 21.53
CA ARG A 102 -19.78 -12.74 22.22
C ARG A 102 -19.92 -11.26 22.56
N VAL A 103 -20.77 -10.56 21.82
CA VAL A 103 -20.96 -9.11 21.94
C VAL A 103 -22.45 -8.81 22.00
N THR A 104 -22.87 -8.01 23.00
CA THR A 104 -24.29 -7.65 23.21
C THR A 104 -24.71 -6.38 22.46
N VAL A 105 -23.83 -5.83 21.60
CA VAL A 105 -24.09 -4.60 20.86
C VAL A 105 -24.51 -4.95 19.44
N GLU A 106 -25.70 -4.53 19.03
CA GLU A 106 -26.14 -4.64 17.64
C GLU A 106 -25.29 -3.74 16.74
N ASN A 107 -25.00 -4.21 15.53
CA ASN A 107 -24.16 -3.52 14.52
C ASN A 107 -22.79 -3.13 15.08
N TYR A 108 -22.16 -4.03 15.83
CA TYR A 108 -20.87 -3.78 16.47
C TYR A 108 -19.77 -3.47 15.47
N ALA A 109 -19.70 -4.21 14.36
CA ALA A 109 -18.69 -4.01 13.32
C ALA A 109 -18.85 -2.62 12.69
N GLU A 110 -20.08 -2.25 12.31
CA GLU A 110 -20.38 -0.94 11.73
C GLU A 110 -20.11 0.22 12.69
N LYS A 111 -20.37 0.04 13.99
CA LYS A 111 -20.15 1.08 15.02
C LYS A 111 -18.69 1.19 15.47
N ASN A 112 -17.85 0.20 15.16
CA ASN A 112 -16.45 0.20 15.59
C ASN A 112 -15.61 1.22 14.79
N PRO A 113 -15.00 2.22 15.45
CA PRO A 113 -14.24 3.25 14.74
C PRO A 113 -13.07 2.68 13.90
N MET A 114 -12.40 1.64 14.40
CA MET A 114 -11.28 1.01 13.68
C MET A 114 -11.74 0.27 12.43
N ILE A 115 -12.92 -0.35 12.46
CA ILE A 115 -13.51 -0.98 11.28
C ILE A 115 -13.94 0.09 10.28
N LYS A 116 -14.64 1.14 10.73
CA LYS A 116 -15.05 2.27 9.88
C LYS A 116 -13.89 2.89 9.11
N THR A 117 -12.76 3.07 9.77
CA THR A 117 -11.57 3.68 9.15
C THR A 117 -10.82 2.70 8.25
N ASN A 118 -10.53 1.49 8.74
CA ASN A 118 -9.58 0.61 8.07
C ASN A 118 -10.22 -0.33 7.05
N LEU A 119 -11.47 -0.73 7.23
CA LEU A 119 -12.10 -1.69 6.31
C LEU A 119 -12.33 -1.11 4.91
N PRO A 120 -12.85 0.12 4.75
CA PRO A 120 -12.98 0.73 3.42
C PRO A 120 -11.64 0.85 2.68
N ALA A 121 -10.57 1.25 3.37
CA ALA A 121 -9.24 1.35 2.78
C ALA A 121 -8.73 -0.02 2.26
N ARG A 122 -8.96 -1.10 3.02
CA ARG A 122 -8.58 -2.46 2.60
C ARG A 122 -9.45 -3.00 1.46
N LEU A 123 -10.74 -2.68 1.44
CA LEU A 123 -11.62 -3.02 0.31
C LEU A 123 -11.19 -2.29 -0.97
N ARG A 124 -10.82 -1.02 -0.86
CA ARG A 124 -10.26 -0.26 -2.00
C ARG A 124 -8.96 -0.89 -2.51
N MET A 125 -8.05 -1.24 -1.63
CA MET A 125 -6.82 -1.96 -2.01
C MET A 125 -7.13 -3.26 -2.75
N ALA A 126 -7.99 -4.12 -2.19
CA ALA A 126 -8.37 -5.37 -2.83
C ALA A 126 -9.04 -5.15 -4.21
N THR A 127 -9.86 -4.10 -4.35
CA THR A 127 -10.49 -3.70 -5.61
C THR A 127 -9.45 -3.25 -6.64
N LEU A 128 -8.46 -2.45 -6.24
CA LEU A 128 -7.38 -2.00 -7.14
C LEU A 128 -6.58 -3.19 -7.69
N TYR A 129 -6.20 -4.15 -6.85
CA TYR A 129 -5.49 -5.35 -7.28
C TYR A 129 -6.37 -6.26 -8.16
N ALA A 130 -7.68 -6.34 -7.89
CA ALA A 130 -8.61 -7.07 -8.75
C ALA A 130 -8.73 -6.42 -10.13
N VAL A 131 -8.77 -5.08 -10.21
CA VAL A 131 -8.75 -4.35 -11.48
C VAL A 131 -7.40 -4.53 -12.20
N ALA A 132 -6.28 -4.44 -11.48
CA ALA A 132 -4.95 -4.65 -12.05
C ALA A 132 -4.81 -6.03 -12.70
N ALA A 133 -5.42 -7.06 -12.13
CA ALA A 133 -5.41 -8.40 -12.69
C ALA A 133 -6.14 -8.54 -14.04
N LEU A 134 -6.97 -7.56 -14.43
CA LEU A 134 -7.63 -7.54 -15.75
C LEU A 134 -6.69 -7.11 -16.88
N TYR A 135 -5.58 -6.45 -16.55
CA TYR A 135 -4.63 -5.89 -17.51
C TYR A 135 -3.25 -6.53 -17.32
N PRO A 136 -2.68 -7.16 -18.36
CA PRO A 136 -1.35 -7.78 -18.25
C PRO A 136 -0.29 -6.80 -17.77
N ASN A 137 0.60 -7.27 -16.91
CA ASN A 137 1.76 -6.52 -16.41
C ASN A 137 1.43 -5.18 -15.71
N SER A 138 0.19 -4.97 -15.31
CA SER A 138 -0.23 -3.74 -14.65
C SER A 138 0.26 -3.68 -13.20
N ARG A 139 0.34 -2.45 -12.67
CA ARG A 139 0.82 -2.16 -11.31
C ARG A 139 -0.13 -1.21 -10.61
N VAL A 140 -0.35 -1.46 -9.33
CA VAL A 140 -1.14 -0.58 -8.46
C VAL A 140 -0.26 0.56 -7.95
N VAL A 141 -0.71 1.80 -8.16
CA VAL A 141 -0.03 3.00 -7.67
C VAL A 141 -0.40 3.24 -6.21
N ASN A 142 0.60 3.36 -5.34
CA ASN A 142 0.42 3.90 -4.02
C ASN A 142 0.44 5.43 -4.08
N THR A 143 -0.47 6.09 -3.38
CA THR A 143 -0.63 7.55 -3.38
C THR A 143 -0.28 8.21 -2.05
N CYS A 144 0.20 7.46 -1.05
CA CYS A 144 0.67 8.02 0.20
C CYS A 144 1.96 8.82 0.00
N ASN A 145 2.08 9.91 0.74
CA ASN A 145 3.27 10.74 0.78
C ASN A 145 4.12 10.47 2.03
N ARG A 146 5.35 10.97 2.06
CA ARG A 146 6.30 10.76 3.16
C ARG A 146 5.79 11.29 4.49
N SER A 147 5.07 12.40 4.51
CA SER A 147 4.60 13.02 5.77
C SER A 147 3.53 12.14 6.42
N GLU A 148 2.59 11.62 5.64
CA GLU A 148 1.56 10.67 6.12
C GLU A 148 2.21 9.38 6.60
N ASP A 149 3.10 8.79 5.81
CA ASP A 149 3.80 7.55 6.15
C ASP A 149 4.68 7.71 7.38
N TYR A 150 5.33 8.88 7.56
CA TYR A 150 6.19 9.13 8.70
C TYR A 150 5.47 8.98 10.05
N ILE A 151 4.25 9.49 10.15
CA ILE A 151 3.41 9.41 11.34
C ILE A 151 2.43 8.24 11.32
N GLY A 152 2.41 7.45 10.23
CA GLY A 152 1.53 6.31 10.02
C GLY A 152 0.07 6.69 9.86
N TYR A 153 -0.22 7.82 9.26
CA TYR A 153 -1.58 8.26 8.93
C TYR A 153 -2.09 7.55 7.68
N SER A 154 -2.05 6.23 7.72
CA SER A 154 -2.49 5.32 6.66
C SER A 154 -2.88 3.96 7.24
N THR A 155 -3.66 3.18 6.50
CA THR A 155 -4.07 1.84 6.88
C THR A 155 -3.11 0.79 6.33
N LYS A 156 -2.47 0.03 7.22
CA LYS A 156 -1.64 -1.12 6.81
C LYS A 156 -2.44 -2.09 5.95
N TYR A 157 -1.91 -2.42 4.77
CA TYR A 157 -2.58 -3.25 3.76
C TYR A 157 -3.92 -2.66 3.27
N GLY A 158 -4.06 -1.34 3.33
CA GLY A 158 -5.12 -0.57 2.73
C GLY A 158 -4.53 0.47 1.79
N ASP A 159 -4.71 1.75 2.09
CA ASP A 159 -4.10 2.86 1.34
C ASP A 159 -2.57 2.86 1.37
N ALA A 160 -1.93 2.29 2.43
CA ALA A 160 -0.48 2.09 2.45
C ALA A 160 0.04 1.00 1.47
N ALA A 161 -0.84 0.30 0.74
CA ALA A 161 -0.44 -0.74 -0.21
C ALA A 161 -0.30 -0.19 -1.63
N GLY A 162 0.57 -0.83 -2.41
CA GLY A 162 0.82 -0.55 -3.82
C GLY A 162 2.03 -1.33 -4.31
N ASP A 163 2.22 -1.34 -5.62
CA ASP A 163 3.40 -1.96 -6.25
C ASP A 163 4.54 -0.95 -6.40
N PHE A 164 4.21 0.33 -6.51
CA PHE A 164 5.17 1.45 -6.53
C PHE A 164 4.54 2.72 -5.97
N SER A 165 5.37 3.61 -5.43
CA SER A 165 4.94 4.82 -4.71
C SER A 165 5.70 6.05 -5.20
N PRO A 166 5.19 6.81 -6.17
CA PRO A 166 5.86 7.99 -6.70
C PRO A 166 6.00 9.11 -5.66
N LEU A 167 5.10 9.18 -4.67
CA LEU A 167 5.08 10.21 -3.64
C LEU A 167 5.73 9.79 -2.32
N GLY A 168 6.06 8.51 -2.13
CA GLY A 168 6.43 7.94 -0.83
C GLY A 168 7.67 8.55 -0.17
N ASN A 169 8.53 9.23 -0.91
CA ASN A 169 9.70 9.95 -0.37
C ASN A 169 9.55 11.48 -0.41
N LEU A 170 8.39 12.00 -0.80
CA LEU A 170 8.08 13.42 -0.91
C LEU A 170 7.21 13.87 0.26
N THR A 171 7.58 14.97 0.92
CA THR A 171 6.73 15.60 1.93
C THR A 171 5.50 16.25 1.29
N VAL A 172 4.48 16.57 2.08
CA VAL A 172 3.27 17.26 1.57
C VAL A 172 3.65 18.53 0.82
N ARG A 173 4.58 19.33 1.35
CA ARG A 173 5.08 20.54 0.68
C ARG A 173 5.66 20.23 -0.70
N GLU A 174 6.48 19.21 -0.81
CA GLU A 174 7.11 18.81 -2.07
C GLU A 174 6.10 18.26 -3.07
N VAL A 175 5.07 17.57 -2.60
CA VAL A 175 3.96 17.10 -3.45
C VAL A 175 3.17 18.26 -4.03
N LEU A 176 2.86 19.29 -3.22
CA LEU A 176 2.20 20.50 -3.71
C LEU A 176 3.05 21.24 -4.75
N GLU A 177 4.36 21.42 -4.49
CA GLU A 177 5.31 22.01 -5.44
C GLU A 177 5.32 21.28 -6.80
N ILE A 178 5.22 19.95 -6.79
CA ILE A 178 5.13 19.13 -8.01
C ILE A 178 3.79 19.33 -8.71
N GLY A 179 2.70 19.42 -7.98
CA GLY A 179 1.37 19.70 -8.53
C GLY A 179 1.32 21.03 -9.27
N ASP A 180 1.91 22.07 -8.69
CA ASP A 180 2.06 23.41 -9.30
C ASP A 180 2.95 23.36 -10.55
N GLU A 181 4.08 22.64 -10.52
CA GLU A 181 5.00 22.48 -11.65
C GLU A 181 4.35 21.72 -12.83
N LEU A 182 3.46 20.74 -12.54
CA LEU A 182 2.69 20.04 -13.55
C LEU A 182 1.57 20.90 -14.16
N GLY A 183 1.33 22.10 -13.64
CA GLY A 183 0.29 23.00 -14.12
C GLY A 183 -1.12 22.51 -13.85
N LEU A 184 -1.31 21.69 -12.82
CA LEU A 184 -2.62 21.22 -12.41
C LEU A 184 -3.48 22.38 -11.88
N PRO A 185 -4.82 22.33 -12.05
CA PRO A 185 -5.70 23.34 -11.49
C PRO A 185 -5.48 23.52 -9.98
N GLU A 186 -5.40 24.79 -9.53
CA GLU A 186 -5.13 25.15 -8.14
C GLU A 186 -6.09 24.47 -7.15
N TYR A 187 -7.34 24.33 -7.51
CA TYR A 187 -8.35 23.70 -6.66
C TYR A 187 -8.14 22.17 -6.48
N PHE A 188 -7.35 21.50 -7.32
CA PHE A 188 -6.95 20.11 -7.07
C PHE A 188 -5.72 20.04 -6.17
N VAL A 189 -4.74 20.92 -6.39
CA VAL A 189 -3.46 20.89 -5.69
C VAL A 189 -3.63 21.41 -4.26
N HIS A 190 -4.35 22.52 -4.08
CA HIS A 190 -4.47 23.21 -2.79
C HIS A 190 -5.82 22.99 -2.09
N LYS A 191 -6.58 21.94 -2.50
CA LYS A 191 -7.78 21.52 -1.78
C LYS A 191 -7.46 21.15 -0.34
N THR A 192 -8.19 21.70 0.60
CA THR A 192 -8.04 21.35 2.03
C THR A 192 -8.25 19.83 2.22
N PRO A 193 -7.26 19.12 2.79
CA PRO A 193 -7.40 17.69 3.05
C PRO A 193 -8.57 17.42 4.00
N SER A 194 -9.45 16.51 3.63
CA SER A 194 -10.51 16.01 4.51
C SER A 194 -10.62 14.50 4.34
N ASP A 195 -10.75 13.79 5.44
CA ASP A 195 -10.95 12.34 5.43
C ASP A 195 -12.33 11.91 4.89
N GLY A 196 -13.20 12.88 4.59
CA GLY A 196 -14.57 12.64 4.10
C GLY A 196 -15.49 11.92 5.11
N MET A 197 -15.00 11.57 6.30
CA MET A 197 -15.70 10.70 7.26
C MET A 197 -16.19 11.42 8.51
N CYS A 198 -15.42 12.34 9.10
CA CYS A 198 -15.78 12.95 10.37
C CYS A 198 -15.93 14.48 10.34
N GLY A 199 -15.77 15.13 9.19
CA GLY A 199 -15.91 16.56 9.04
C GLY A 199 -14.81 17.40 9.71
N LYS A 200 -13.73 16.74 10.17
CA LYS A 200 -12.51 17.37 10.68
C LYS A 200 -11.43 17.28 9.62
N SER A 201 -10.52 18.24 9.63
CA SER A 201 -9.32 18.15 8.80
C SER A 201 -8.33 17.13 9.35
N ASP A 202 -7.42 16.65 8.50
CA ASP A 202 -6.34 15.76 8.93
C ASP A 202 -5.51 16.40 10.05
N GLU A 203 -5.18 17.68 9.92
CA GLU A 203 -4.40 18.43 10.93
C GLU A 203 -5.12 18.52 12.29
N GLU A 204 -6.44 18.63 12.30
CA GLU A 204 -7.22 18.56 13.56
C GLU A 204 -7.16 17.18 14.20
N ASN A 205 -7.09 16.10 13.41
CA ASN A 205 -6.99 14.75 13.90
C ASN A 205 -5.59 14.42 14.43
N ILE A 206 -4.54 14.83 13.73
CA ILE A 206 -3.15 14.59 14.13
C ILE A 206 -2.68 15.54 15.25
N GLY A 207 -3.24 16.77 15.31
CA GLY A 207 -2.98 17.77 16.35
C GLY A 207 -1.76 18.65 16.12
N PHE A 208 -1.25 18.72 14.90
CA PHE A 208 -0.25 19.65 14.38
C PHE A 208 -0.43 19.81 12.87
N THR A 209 0.25 20.79 12.26
CA THR A 209 0.15 21.08 10.83
C THR A 209 1.12 20.22 10.02
N TYR A 210 0.78 19.93 8.76
CA TYR A 210 1.72 19.32 7.82
C TYR A 210 2.97 20.17 7.62
N LYS A 211 2.86 21.49 7.74
CA LYS A 211 4.02 22.37 7.70
C LYS A 211 5.01 22.07 8.84
N GLU A 212 4.53 21.92 10.08
CA GLU A 212 5.38 21.57 11.22
C GLU A 212 5.99 20.18 11.06
N LEU A 213 5.22 19.22 10.54
CA LEU A 213 5.71 17.88 10.26
C LEU A 213 6.81 17.89 9.19
N ASP A 214 6.61 18.60 8.09
CA ASP A 214 7.59 18.73 7.00
C ASP A 214 8.85 19.45 7.48
N ASP A 215 8.70 20.51 8.28
CA ASP A 215 9.85 21.21 8.88
C ASP A 215 10.65 20.28 9.82
N TYR A 216 9.98 19.41 10.56
CA TYR A 216 10.64 18.38 11.38
C TYR A 216 11.36 17.33 10.52
N ILE A 217 10.69 16.77 9.51
CA ILE A 217 11.24 15.72 8.64
C ILE A 217 12.46 16.23 7.83
N LEU A 218 12.38 17.48 7.35
CA LEU A 218 13.41 18.08 6.49
C LEU A 218 14.47 18.85 7.30
N GLY A 219 14.22 19.14 8.57
CA GLY A 219 15.11 19.96 9.40
C GLY A 219 15.16 21.44 8.93
N THR A 220 14.07 21.97 8.38
CA THR A 220 14.04 23.29 7.72
C THR A 220 13.47 24.42 8.56
N GLY A 221 12.83 24.11 9.69
CA GLY A 221 12.20 25.14 10.53
C GLY A 221 12.12 24.74 12.01
N PRO A 222 11.82 25.71 12.90
CA PRO A 222 11.61 25.44 14.30
C PRO A 222 10.26 24.74 14.51
N VAL A 223 10.26 23.66 15.29
CA VAL A 223 9.07 22.94 15.73
C VAL A 223 9.08 22.89 17.25
N SER A 224 7.94 23.11 17.90
CA SER A 224 7.86 23.10 19.36
C SER A 224 8.11 21.69 19.94
N ASP A 225 8.71 21.60 21.12
CA ASP A 225 8.99 20.31 21.78
C ASP A 225 7.72 19.44 21.96
N THR A 226 6.58 20.08 22.19
CA THR A 226 5.28 19.37 22.29
C THR A 226 4.91 18.67 20.99
N VAL A 227 5.06 19.36 19.86
CA VAL A 227 4.78 18.79 18.53
C VAL A 227 5.81 17.72 18.19
N VAL A 228 7.10 17.97 18.45
CA VAL A 228 8.18 16.99 18.23
C VAL A 228 7.90 15.69 18.98
N ASN A 229 7.58 15.77 20.28
CA ASN A 229 7.25 14.57 21.07
C ASN A 229 6.06 13.81 20.49
N ARG A 230 5.00 14.51 20.08
CA ARG A 230 3.83 13.87 19.47
C ARG A 230 4.17 13.20 18.13
N ILE A 231 4.98 13.84 17.27
CA ILE A 231 5.46 13.25 16.00
C ILE A 231 6.23 11.96 16.29
N ILE A 232 7.16 11.98 17.27
CA ILE A 232 7.95 10.81 17.66
C ILE A 232 7.05 9.69 18.17
N ASP A 233 6.08 10.00 19.02
CA ASP A 233 5.13 9.00 19.55
C ASP A 233 4.32 8.34 18.43
N MET A 234 3.77 9.12 17.50
CA MET A 234 3.02 8.61 16.34
C MET A 234 3.92 7.77 15.45
N HIS A 235 5.13 8.24 15.14
CA HIS A 235 6.12 7.50 14.34
C HIS A 235 6.42 6.13 14.97
N ASN A 236 6.76 6.10 16.25
CA ASN A 236 7.09 4.86 16.94
C ASN A 236 5.91 3.88 17.00
N ALA A 237 4.71 4.38 17.29
CA ALA A 237 3.49 3.57 17.32
C ALA A 237 3.13 2.95 15.96
N SER A 238 3.49 3.62 14.86
CA SER A 238 3.12 3.24 13.50
C SER A 238 4.19 2.48 12.72
N ARG A 239 5.44 2.44 13.19
CA ARG A 239 6.57 1.78 12.47
C ARG A 239 6.24 0.37 11.95
N HIS A 240 5.47 -0.41 12.72
CA HIS A 240 5.07 -1.77 12.33
C HIS A 240 4.24 -1.82 11.03
N LYS A 241 3.69 -0.69 10.56
CA LYS A 241 2.92 -0.62 9.31
C LYS A 241 3.81 -0.73 8.08
N PHE A 242 5.04 -0.22 8.17
CA PHE A 242 5.98 -0.05 7.05
C PHE A 242 7.18 -1.01 7.11
N LEU A 243 7.32 -1.74 8.22
CA LEU A 243 8.35 -2.76 8.31
C LEU A 243 7.93 -4.03 7.56
N PRO A 244 8.89 -4.75 6.96
CA PRO A 244 8.64 -6.09 6.44
C PRO A 244 7.96 -6.98 7.48
N ILE A 245 7.18 -7.96 7.02
CA ILE A 245 6.55 -8.94 7.91
C ILE A 245 7.67 -9.65 8.68
N PRO A 246 7.66 -9.62 10.04
CA PRO A 246 8.66 -10.35 10.82
C PRO A 246 8.58 -11.83 10.51
N THR A 247 9.71 -12.42 10.15
CA THR A 247 9.83 -13.85 9.87
C THR A 247 10.65 -14.54 10.97
N TYR A 248 10.23 -15.75 11.32
CA TYR A 248 11.03 -16.59 12.20
C TYR A 248 12.25 -17.10 11.43
N ASP A 249 13.43 -16.84 11.99
CA ASP A 249 14.69 -17.38 11.47
C ASP A 249 15.21 -18.45 12.46
N PRO A 250 15.16 -19.72 12.08
CA PRO A 250 15.64 -20.81 12.93
C PRO A 250 17.15 -20.74 13.21
N HIS A 251 17.91 -19.99 12.41
CA HIS A 251 19.36 -19.86 12.56
C HIS A 251 19.77 -18.71 13.49
N ILE A 252 18.85 -17.85 13.91
CA ILE A 252 19.13 -16.76 14.88
C ILE A 252 19.61 -17.33 16.24
N TYR A 253 19.14 -18.50 16.66
CA TYR A 253 19.50 -19.09 17.95
C TYR A 253 20.96 -19.57 18.01
N GLU A 254 21.53 -20.07 16.95
CA GLU A 254 22.96 -20.40 16.86
C GLU A 254 23.85 -19.17 17.04
N TRP A 255 23.37 -18.03 16.56
CA TRP A 255 24.02 -16.73 16.70
C TRP A 255 23.92 -16.17 18.13
N TRP A 256 22.82 -16.43 18.81
CA TRP A 256 22.58 -15.97 20.17
C TRP A 256 23.49 -16.67 21.17
N GLU A 257 23.68 -17.98 21.03
CA GLU A 257 24.59 -18.76 21.84
C GLU A 257 26.06 -18.35 21.64
N LEU A 258 26.46 -18.09 20.39
CA LEU A 258 27.80 -17.60 20.05
C LEU A 258 28.10 -16.21 20.63
N LYS A 259 27.10 -15.35 20.79
CA LYS A 259 27.26 -14.01 21.37
C LYS A 259 27.34 -14.02 22.88
N GLN A 260 26.58 -14.85 23.56
CA GLN A 260 26.67 -14.99 25.02
C GLN A 260 28.06 -15.50 25.43
N SER A 261 28.66 -16.38 24.63
CA SER A 261 30.00 -16.90 24.89
C SER A 261 31.14 -15.90 24.67
N LYS A 262 30.94 -14.80 23.93
CA LYS A 262 31.99 -13.83 23.55
C LYS A 262 31.83 -12.43 24.13
N GLY A 263 30.84 -12.19 24.99
CA GLY A 263 30.70 -10.92 25.73
C GLY A 263 30.43 -9.67 24.87
N CYS A 264 30.06 -9.82 23.61
CA CYS A 264 29.82 -8.69 22.69
C CYS A 264 28.37 -8.18 22.77
N ARG A 265 28.19 -6.92 23.15
CA ARG A 265 26.94 -6.20 23.03
C ARG A 265 26.88 -5.57 21.62
N GLY A 266 25.97 -6.01 20.79
CA GLY A 266 25.73 -5.45 19.46
C GLY A 266 25.22 -6.50 18.46
N LEU A 267 23.95 -6.40 18.02
CA LEU A 267 23.30 -7.35 17.14
C LEU A 267 23.53 -6.97 15.66
N ARG A 268 24.36 -7.70 14.95
CA ARG A 268 24.29 -7.75 13.47
C ARG A 268 23.73 -9.13 13.08
N ALA A 269 22.50 -9.16 12.59
CA ALA A 269 21.98 -10.36 11.96
C ALA A 269 22.61 -10.51 10.57
N LYS A 270 22.93 -11.74 10.16
CA LYS A 270 23.43 -12.06 8.82
C LYS A 270 22.44 -11.73 7.72
N SER A 271 21.16 -11.56 8.07
CA SER A 271 20.04 -11.17 7.19
C SER A 271 19.95 -9.66 6.90
N GLY A 272 20.91 -8.85 7.37
CA GLY A 272 20.88 -7.40 7.12
C GLY A 272 19.86 -6.60 7.96
N ILE A 273 19.09 -7.23 8.85
CA ILE A 273 18.19 -6.53 9.77
C ILE A 273 19.04 -6.02 10.93
N ILE A 274 19.30 -4.72 10.94
CA ILE A 274 19.94 -4.02 12.06
C ILE A 274 18.85 -3.79 13.10
N MET A 275 18.89 -4.53 14.21
CA MET A 275 18.14 -4.18 15.40
C MET A 275 18.94 -3.12 16.15
N ASP A 276 18.30 -1.97 16.33
CA ASP A 276 18.86 -0.77 16.93
C ASP A 276 19.40 -1.03 18.36
N ASP A 277 20.60 -0.55 18.63
CA ASP A 277 21.12 -0.46 19.97
C ASP A 277 20.49 0.78 20.62
N CYS A 278 19.55 0.59 21.54
CA CYS A 278 18.81 1.65 22.24
C CYS A 278 19.69 2.63 23.05
N ALA A 279 21.02 2.56 22.93
CA ALA A 279 21.95 3.36 23.73
C ALA A 279 22.58 4.56 23.00
N THR A 280 22.46 4.69 21.68
CA THR A 280 23.22 5.72 20.94
C THR A 280 22.43 6.66 20.05
N GLY A 281 21.08 6.57 19.96
CA GLY A 281 20.25 7.58 19.27
C GLY A 281 20.61 7.87 17.81
N GLY A 282 21.27 6.95 17.13
CA GLY A 282 21.68 7.09 15.74
C GLY A 282 20.53 6.72 14.80
N ILE A 283 20.08 7.69 14.00
CA ILE A 283 19.13 7.49 12.89
C ILE A 283 19.82 6.62 11.84
N ILE A 284 19.36 5.38 11.66
CA ILE A 284 19.84 4.51 10.57
C ILE A 284 19.13 4.91 9.28
N ASN A 285 19.93 5.38 8.32
CA ASN A 285 19.45 5.70 6.97
C ASN A 285 18.97 4.43 6.26
N PRO A 286 17.70 4.32 5.81
CA PRO A 286 17.16 3.14 5.12
C PRO A 286 17.85 2.79 3.80
N ARG A 287 18.77 3.63 3.32
CA ARG A 287 19.46 3.46 2.02
C ARG A 287 20.68 2.54 2.04
N GLU A 288 21.06 1.96 3.19
CA GLU A 288 22.18 1.01 3.29
C GLU A 288 21.71 -0.45 3.40
N PHE A 289 20.82 -0.88 2.54
CA PHE A 289 20.67 -2.30 2.27
C PHE A 289 21.75 -2.71 1.26
N PRO A 290 22.61 -3.69 1.57
CA PRO A 290 23.44 -4.29 0.54
C PRO A 290 22.52 -4.91 -0.53
N PRO A 291 22.90 -4.85 -1.83
CA PRO A 291 22.11 -5.46 -2.89
C PRO A 291 21.86 -6.94 -2.53
N MET A 292 20.64 -7.41 -2.75
CA MET A 292 20.29 -8.82 -2.63
C MET A 292 21.29 -9.65 -3.45
N PRO A 293 21.77 -10.78 -2.96
CA PRO A 293 22.64 -11.64 -3.76
C PRO A 293 21.92 -12.03 -5.05
N ASN A 294 22.57 -11.82 -6.20
CA ASN A 294 22.06 -12.12 -7.55
C ASN A 294 21.91 -13.63 -7.85
N GLU A 295 21.51 -14.46 -6.89
CA GLU A 295 21.40 -15.91 -7.06
C GLU A 295 19.99 -16.46 -6.83
N TYR A 296 18.95 -15.67 -7.09
CA TYR A 296 17.62 -16.20 -7.40
C TYR A 296 17.34 -16.02 -8.88
N THR A 297 18.06 -16.75 -9.73
CA THR A 297 17.58 -17.03 -11.08
C THR A 297 16.35 -17.92 -10.94
N MET A 298 15.16 -17.34 -11.11
CA MET A 298 13.96 -18.11 -11.39
C MET A 298 14.25 -18.95 -12.64
N PRO A 299 14.00 -20.25 -12.63
CA PRO A 299 14.14 -21.06 -13.85
C PRO A 299 13.15 -20.51 -14.88
N SER A 300 13.66 -20.24 -16.08
CA SER A 300 12.89 -19.86 -17.26
C SER A 300 11.69 -20.80 -17.46
N PRO A 301 10.48 -20.32 -17.83
CA PRO A 301 9.31 -21.16 -18.06
C PRO A 301 9.34 -21.83 -19.44
N SER A 302 10.42 -22.55 -19.75
CA SER A 302 10.50 -23.40 -20.94
C SER A 302 10.75 -24.86 -20.54
N GLY A 303 9.85 -25.37 -19.75
CA GLY A 303 9.75 -26.78 -19.43
C GLY A 303 8.38 -27.02 -18.85
N THR A 304 7.52 -27.69 -19.60
CA THR A 304 6.27 -28.27 -19.13
C THR A 304 6.61 -29.27 -18.03
N VAL A 305 6.60 -28.81 -16.77
CA VAL A 305 6.60 -29.70 -15.62
C VAL A 305 5.15 -30.15 -15.48
N GLU A 306 4.84 -31.33 -16.04
CA GLU A 306 3.64 -32.05 -15.61
C GLU A 306 3.86 -32.42 -14.14
N ILE A 307 3.33 -31.57 -13.25
CA ILE A 307 3.24 -31.90 -11.83
C ILE A 307 2.19 -32.99 -11.73
N ASN A 308 2.61 -34.21 -11.54
CA ASN A 308 1.71 -35.32 -11.25
C ASN A 308 1.22 -35.19 -9.80
N LEU A 309 0.32 -34.24 -9.57
CA LEU A 309 -0.27 -33.89 -8.28
C LEU A 309 -0.87 -35.09 -7.57
N LYS A 310 -1.36 -36.08 -8.34
CA LYS A 310 -1.92 -37.31 -7.82
C LYS A 310 -0.85 -38.13 -7.09
N LYS A 311 0.34 -38.23 -7.63
CA LYS A 311 1.45 -39.03 -7.06
C LYS A 311 2.04 -38.38 -5.80
N GLU A 312 2.01 -37.05 -5.73
CA GLU A 312 2.48 -36.31 -4.56
C GLU A 312 1.49 -36.33 -3.39
N LEU A 313 0.20 -36.35 -3.68
CA LEU A 313 -0.86 -36.49 -2.69
C LEU A 313 -1.01 -37.93 -2.18
N GLU A 314 -0.78 -38.94 -3.02
CA GLU A 314 -0.71 -40.35 -2.63
C GLU A 314 0.50 -40.61 -1.71
N MET A 315 1.67 -39.98 -1.96
CA MET A 315 2.84 -40.09 -1.09
C MET A 315 2.67 -39.42 0.28
N LYS A 316 1.74 -38.47 0.41
CA LYS A 316 1.45 -37.78 1.68
C LYS A 316 0.32 -38.40 2.48
N GLY A 317 -0.25 -39.54 2.05
CA GLY A 317 -1.32 -40.23 2.74
C GLY A 317 -2.64 -39.44 2.85
N ILE A 318 -2.85 -38.47 1.97
CA ILE A 318 -4.01 -37.55 2.04
C ILE A 318 -5.18 -38.08 1.21
N ILE A 319 -5.00 -39.11 0.38
CA ILE A 319 -6.06 -39.63 -0.54
C ILE A 319 -6.47 -41.07 -0.20
N ASP A 320 -6.33 -41.56 0.99
CA ASP A 320 -7.02 -42.78 1.39
C ASP A 320 -8.43 -42.44 1.87
N GLY A 321 -9.39 -42.44 0.94
CA GLY A 321 -10.81 -42.46 1.29
C GLY A 321 -11.73 -41.39 0.70
N ILE A 322 -11.33 -40.63 -0.31
CA ILE A 322 -12.26 -39.71 -0.99
C ILE A 322 -12.64 -40.26 -2.38
N GLU A 323 -13.50 -41.26 -2.39
CA GLU A 323 -14.41 -41.49 -3.52
C GLU A 323 -15.58 -40.50 -3.41
N ASN A 324 -15.41 -39.31 -3.96
CA ASN A 324 -16.49 -38.34 -3.98
C ASN A 324 -16.78 -37.88 -5.41
N GLU A 325 -18.00 -38.15 -5.89
CA GLU A 325 -18.52 -37.75 -7.19
C GLU A 325 -18.43 -36.26 -7.46
N LEU A 326 -18.35 -35.44 -6.38
CA LEU A 326 -18.16 -33.99 -6.47
C LEU A 326 -16.78 -33.60 -7.05
N TRP A 327 -15.75 -34.38 -6.76
CA TRP A 327 -14.39 -34.17 -7.25
C TRP A 327 -14.27 -34.48 -8.75
N LYS A 328 -14.96 -35.53 -9.19
CA LYS A 328 -15.04 -35.89 -10.64
C LYS A 328 -15.76 -34.80 -11.43
N SER A 329 -16.82 -34.20 -10.85
CA SER A 329 -17.60 -33.13 -11.49
C SER A 329 -16.83 -31.81 -11.60
N MET A 330 -15.96 -31.47 -10.64
CA MET A 330 -15.14 -30.26 -10.69
C MET A 330 -13.99 -30.36 -11.72
N MET A 331 -13.30 -31.50 -11.76
CA MET A 331 -12.20 -31.72 -12.71
C MET A 331 -12.66 -31.85 -14.18
N CYS A 332 -13.88 -32.32 -14.44
CA CYS A 332 -14.44 -32.35 -15.81
C CYS A 332 -14.84 -30.98 -16.35
N LYS A 333 -14.97 -29.96 -15.49
CA LYS A 333 -15.29 -28.58 -15.93
C LYS A 333 -14.06 -27.75 -16.26
N GLU A 334 -12.90 -28.05 -15.68
CA GLU A 334 -11.66 -27.31 -15.95
C GLU A 334 -10.84 -27.85 -17.14
N ILE A 335 -11.02 -29.10 -17.51
CA ILE A 335 -10.36 -29.69 -18.69
C ILE A 335 -11.41 -29.84 -19.77
N GLY A 336 -11.69 -28.74 -20.49
CA GLY A 336 -12.68 -28.62 -21.56
C GLY A 336 -12.94 -29.91 -22.35
N GLY A 337 -14.14 -30.44 -22.20
CA GLY A 337 -14.60 -31.73 -22.63
C GLY A 337 -14.06 -32.24 -23.97
N LYS A 338 -13.56 -33.45 -23.93
CA LYS A 338 -13.75 -34.52 -24.91
C LYS A 338 -13.25 -35.83 -24.27
N VAL A 339 -14.19 -36.66 -23.97
CA VAL A 339 -14.01 -38.09 -24.10
C VAL A 339 -14.61 -38.48 -25.42
#